data_1bd4c60ed8fcbba3b4363835d111a207
#
_entry.id   1bd4c60ed8fcbba3b4363835d111a207
#
_cell.length_a   1.000
_cell.length_b   1.000
_cell.length_c   1.000
_cell.angle_alpha   90.00
_cell.angle_beta   90.00
_cell.angle_gamma   90.00
#
_symmetry.space_group_name_H-M   'P 1'
#
loop_
_entity.id
_entity.type
_entity.pdbx_description
1 polymer ?
#
loop_
_entity_poly.entity_id
_entity_poly.type
_entity_poly.pdbx_seq_one_letter_code
_entity_poly.pdbx_strand_id
1 'polypeptide(L)'
;GFFSHPGIPNPGGFHLVSLHKNRSQTNKKVNMASYHFSVKSKNKGYALGHYLYISRLMQYEGIRKTSNETVEHIEPGRCMPSFVKDPIEFWQAADTYERANAKAYIEYEIALPNEFTPEQRKTLIETFFDKHIVPQQYPHSYAIHNVKSRISGEDQPHCHLMFSLKANDGIERTAEQYFKRYNPKDPSKGGAKKIQLQDGHADYSTFLIYIRKQWENHLNDALAQHCPTVTYTLDGQDITIKNQVSADSYEK
;
A
#
# COMPACT_ATOMS: atom_id res chain seq x y z
N GLY A 1 40.49 -15.79 4.16
CA GLY A 1 40.26 -14.36 4.15
C GLY A 1 38.77 -14.08 4.06
N PHE A 2 38.17 -13.65 5.14
CA PHE A 2 36.75 -13.29 5.21
C PHE A 2 36.57 -11.91 4.58
N PHE A 3 35.73 -11.78 3.55
CA PHE A 3 35.21 -10.51 3.07
C PHE A 3 33.90 -10.23 3.78
N SER A 4 33.93 -9.28 4.70
CA SER A 4 32.75 -8.67 5.29
C SER A 4 32.11 -7.69 4.29
N HIS A 5 30.84 -7.92 3.97
CA HIS A 5 30.04 -6.95 3.24
C HIS A 5 29.51 -5.89 4.20
N PRO A 6 29.60 -4.58 3.88
CA PRO A 6 28.99 -3.55 4.69
C PRO A 6 27.47 -3.60 4.56
N GLY A 7 26.79 -3.64 5.71
CA GLY A 7 25.34 -3.67 5.81
C GLY A 7 24.71 -2.40 5.27
N ILE A 8 23.67 -2.56 4.46
CA ILE A 8 22.78 -1.49 4.02
C ILE A 8 21.96 -1.03 5.24
N PRO A 9 21.95 0.26 5.57
CA PRO A 9 21.09 0.74 6.65
C PRO A 9 19.62 0.61 6.27
N ASN A 10 18.84 0.02 7.17
CA ASN A 10 17.40 -0.15 7.07
C ASN A 10 16.69 1.21 7.30
N PRO A 11 16.08 1.86 6.32
CA PRO A 11 15.35 3.09 6.53
C PRO A 11 13.87 2.76 6.79
N GLY A 12 13.45 2.72 8.03
CA GLY A 12 12.03 2.54 8.34
C GLY A 12 11.73 2.15 9.76
N GLY A 13 12.34 2.82 10.72
CA GLY A 13 11.84 2.80 12.09
C GLY A 13 10.55 3.59 12.20
N PHE A 14 9.49 2.94 12.65
CA PHE A 14 8.25 3.62 13.05
C PHE A 14 8.58 4.65 14.14
N HIS A 15 8.51 5.94 13.81
CA HIS A 15 8.58 6.99 14.81
C HIS A 15 7.17 7.24 15.34
N LEU A 16 6.83 6.53 16.41
CA LEU A 16 5.85 7.00 17.39
C LEU A 16 6.38 8.34 17.92
N VAL A 17 5.59 9.39 17.85
CA VAL A 17 5.84 10.61 18.62
C VAL A 17 5.78 10.20 20.08
N SER A 18 6.94 9.95 20.65
CA SER A 18 7.10 9.59 22.04
C SER A 18 7.10 10.89 22.86
N LEU A 19 5.99 11.16 23.52
CA LEU A 19 5.99 12.04 24.69
C LEU A 19 6.68 11.27 25.82
N HIS A 20 7.99 11.47 26.00
CA HIS A 20 8.77 10.95 27.11
C HIS A 20 8.74 11.92 28.27
N LYS A 21 8.24 11.57 29.42
CA LYS A 21 8.83 11.14 30.70
C LYS A 21 7.92 11.46 31.88
N ASN A 22 7.45 10.49 32.62
CA ASN A 22 7.84 10.23 34.01
C ASN A 22 7.15 8.96 34.53
N ARG A 23 7.88 8.21 35.35
CA ARG A 23 7.53 6.90 35.94
C ARG A 23 6.32 6.97 36.87
N SER A 24 5.58 5.83 36.87
CA SER A 24 4.57 5.39 37.82
C SER A 24 3.20 6.08 37.77
N GLN A 25 2.41 5.71 36.77
CA GLN A 25 0.95 5.51 36.88
C GLN A 25 0.48 4.82 35.61
N THR A 26 -0.54 3.99 35.70
CA THR A 26 -1.15 3.23 34.61
C THR A 26 -1.74 4.17 33.55
N ASN A 27 -0.89 4.70 32.69
CA ASN A 27 -1.34 5.46 31.54
C ASN A 27 -2.04 4.51 30.58
N LYS A 28 -3.36 4.58 30.51
CA LYS A 28 -4.14 3.92 29.46
C LYS A 28 -3.64 4.47 28.14
N LYS A 29 -2.96 3.63 27.37
CA LYS A 29 -2.37 4.02 26.08
C LYS A 29 -3.46 4.45 25.11
N VAL A 30 -3.29 5.62 24.51
CA VAL A 30 -4.24 6.18 23.58
C VAL A 30 -4.07 5.50 22.22
N ASN A 31 -5.10 4.85 21.73
CA ASN A 31 -5.16 4.40 20.34
C ASN A 31 -5.53 5.61 19.47
N MET A 32 -4.53 6.25 18.90
CA MET A 32 -4.72 7.28 17.88
C MET A 32 -4.38 6.69 16.52
N ALA A 33 -5.15 7.05 15.50
CA ALA A 33 -4.83 6.71 14.13
C ALA A 33 -3.39 7.15 13.81
N SER A 34 -2.62 6.26 13.19
CA SER A 34 -1.25 6.57 12.75
C SER A 34 -1.25 6.83 11.25
N TYR A 35 -0.44 7.81 10.82
CA TYR A 35 -0.22 8.07 9.40
C TYR A 35 1.02 7.31 8.92
N HIS A 36 0.82 6.46 7.91
CA HIS A 36 1.92 5.91 7.12
C HIS A 36 1.44 5.68 5.69
N PHE A 37 2.18 6.23 4.72
CA PHE A 37 1.95 6.02 3.30
C PHE A 37 3.29 5.95 2.58
N SER A 38 3.70 4.75 2.20
CA SER A 38 4.95 4.54 1.47
C SER A 38 4.68 4.10 0.03
N VAL A 39 5.53 4.55 -0.89
CA VAL A 39 5.51 4.18 -2.30
C VAL A 39 6.82 3.48 -2.63
N LYS A 40 6.72 2.23 -3.07
CA LYS A 40 7.85 1.38 -3.44
C LYS A 40 7.71 0.94 -4.89
N SER A 41 8.79 0.50 -5.51
CA SER A 41 8.75 -0.08 -6.85
C SER A 41 9.79 -1.19 -7.00
N LYS A 42 9.47 -2.19 -7.80
CA LYS A 42 10.41 -3.28 -8.12
C LYS A 42 10.45 -3.56 -9.62
N ASN A 43 11.61 -3.96 -10.08
CA ASN A 43 11.82 -4.40 -11.45
C ASN A 43 11.20 -5.80 -11.65
N LYS A 44 11.24 -6.33 -12.88
CA LYS A 44 10.79 -7.70 -13.18
C LYS A 44 11.57 -8.74 -12.36
N GLY A 45 10.93 -9.88 -12.12
CA GLY A 45 11.45 -10.98 -11.30
C GLY A 45 10.99 -10.95 -9.85
N TYR A 46 10.22 -9.93 -9.44
CA TYR A 46 9.74 -9.79 -8.08
C TYR A 46 8.20 -9.71 -7.97
N ALA A 47 7.49 -9.54 -9.10
CA ALA A 47 6.06 -9.25 -9.07
C ALA A 47 5.24 -10.45 -8.61
N LEU A 48 5.46 -11.62 -9.21
CA LEU A 48 4.75 -12.84 -8.81
C LEU A 48 5.03 -13.22 -7.35
N GLY A 49 6.30 -13.22 -6.95
CA GLY A 49 6.67 -13.54 -5.57
C GLY A 49 6.03 -12.61 -4.55
N HIS A 50 5.99 -11.32 -4.86
CA HIS A 50 5.34 -10.33 -4.00
C HIS A 50 3.82 -10.49 -3.94
N TYR A 51 3.17 -10.73 -5.10
CA TYR A 51 1.74 -11.02 -5.15
C TYR A 51 1.37 -12.24 -4.30
N LEU A 52 2.12 -13.35 -4.45
CA LEU A 52 1.89 -14.56 -3.65
C LEU A 52 2.09 -14.30 -2.15
N TYR A 53 3.08 -13.45 -1.81
CA TYR A 53 3.34 -13.07 -0.42
C TYR A 53 2.17 -12.26 0.17
N ILE A 54 1.72 -11.18 -0.47
CA ILE A 54 0.62 -10.35 0.07
C ILE A 54 -0.71 -11.10 0.07
N SER A 55 -0.94 -11.99 -0.90
CA SER A 55 -2.16 -12.81 -1.00
C SER A 55 -2.09 -14.08 -0.14
N ARG A 56 -0.96 -14.36 0.50
CA ARG A 56 -0.74 -15.57 1.33
C ARG A 56 -1.07 -16.86 0.58
N LEU A 57 -0.60 -16.95 -0.66
CA LEU A 57 -0.78 -18.11 -1.52
C LEU A 57 0.47 -19.00 -1.54
N MET A 58 0.29 -20.27 -1.91
CA MET A 58 1.35 -21.27 -2.09
C MET A 58 2.27 -21.37 -0.84
N GLN A 59 3.59 -21.20 -1.01
CA GLN A 59 4.57 -21.27 0.08
C GLN A 59 4.34 -20.28 1.23
N TYR A 60 3.49 -19.26 1.03
CA TYR A 60 3.17 -18.25 2.03
C TYR A 60 1.92 -18.55 2.85
N GLU A 61 1.17 -19.61 2.55
CA GLU A 61 0.00 -20.03 3.34
C GLU A 61 0.36 -20.36 4.81
N GLY A 62 1.58 -20.87 5.03
CA GLY A 62 2.09 -21.18 6.36
C GLY A 62 2.25 -19.96 7.27
N ILE A 63 2.43 -18.77 6.73
CA ILE A 63 2.59 -17.52 7.51
C ILE A 63 1.34 -17.24 8.35
N ARG A 64 0.14 -17.53 7.84
CA ARG A 64 -1.13 -17.40 8.58
C ARG A 64 -1.16 -18.24 9.86
N LYS A 65 -0.44 -19.37 9.89
CA LYS A 65 -0.47 -20.33 11.01
C LYS A 65 0.59 -20.02 12.07
N THR A 66 1.65 -19.33 11.73
CA THR A 66 2.84 -19.14 12.58
C THR A 66 3.05 -17.69 13.02
N SER A 67 2.41 -16.73 12.37
CA SER A 67 2.50 -15.30 12.72
C SER A 67 1.25 -14.85 13.49
N ASN A 68 1.41 -13.84 14.36
CA ASN A 68 0.30 -13.11 14.96
C ASN A 68 -0.39 -12.17 13.95
N GLU A 69 -0.47 -12.63 12.69
CA GLU A 69 -1.01 -11.87 11.56
C GLU A 69 -2.32 -12.48 11.10
N THR A 70 -3.32 -11.64 10.90
CA THR A 70 -4.57 -12.00 10.23
C THR A 70 -4.67 -11.29 8.88
N VAL A 71 -5.24 -11.95 7.90
CA VAL A 71 -5.60 -11.34 6.61
C VAL A 71 -7.07 -10.98 6.69
N GLU A 72 -7.36 -9.68 6.66
CA GLU A 72 -8.73 -9.18 6.76
C GLU A 72 -9.43 -9.19 5.40
N HIS A 73 -8.69 -8.91 4.31
CA HIS A 73 -9.23 -8.89 2.97
C HIS A 73 -8.16 -9.15 1.91
N ILE A 74 -8.55 -9.79 0.82
CA ILE A 74 -7.74 -9.94 -0.40
C ILE A 74 -8.63 -9.60 -1.60
N GLU A 75 -8.19 -8.61 -2.40
CA GLU A 75 -8.69 -8.39 -3.75
C GLU A 75 -7.68 -8.97 -4.73
N PRO A 76 -7.99 -10.10 -5.38
CA PRO A 76 -7.00 -10.80 -6.19
C PRO A 76 -6.62 -10.03 -7.45
N GLY A 77 -7.58 -9.32 -8.07
CA GLY A 77 -7.27 -8.55 -9.27
C GLY A 77 -8.43 -7.70 -9.78
N ARG A 78 -8.13 -6.42 -10.06
CA ARG A 78 -9.05 -5.46 -10.72
C ARG A 78 -8.36 -4.82 -11.92
N CYS A 79 -9.13 -4.35 -12.89
CA CYS A 79 -8.66 -3.75 -14.13
C CYS A 79 -7.71 -4.66 -14.93
N MET A 80 -7.81 -5.96 -14.78
CA MET A 80 -6.97 -6.93 -15.47
C MET A 80 -7.28 -6.96 -16.98
N PRO A 81 -6.28 -7.10 -17.87
CA PRO A 81 -6.50 -7.25 -19.30
C PRO A 81 -7.12 -8.61 -19.63
N SER A 82 -7.70 -8.71 -20.83
CA SER A 82 -8.52 -9.86 -21.27
C SER A 82 -7.79 -11.21 -21.31
N PHE A 83 -6.45 -11.22 -21.41
CA PHE A 83 -5.69 -12.47 -21.38
C PHE A 83 -5.58 -13.10 -19.99
N VAL A 84 -5.93 -12.35 -18.93
CA VAL A 84 -5.80 -12.79 -17.53
C VAL A 84 -7.05 -13.54 -17.11
N LYS A 85 -6.89 -14.82 -16.79
CA LYS A 85 -7.93 -15.65 -16.14
C LYS A 85 -7.76 -15.71 -14.63
N ASP A 86 -6.50 -15.70 -14.18
CA ASP A 86 -6.09 -15.65 -12.78
C ASP A 86 -5.05 -14.55 -12.61
N PRO A 87 -5.11 -13.70 -11.57
CA PRO A 87 -4.14 -12.65 -11.31
C PRO A 87 -2.69 -13.12 -11.25
N ILE A 88 -2.44 -14.39 -10.90
CA ILE A 88 -1.12 -15.03 -10.99
C ILE A 88 -0.55 -14.90 -12.40
N GLU A 89 -1.38 -15.13 -13.44
CA GLU A 89 -0.95 -15.02 -14.84
C GLU A 89 -0.46 -13.61 -15.18
N PHE A 90 -1.13 -12.58 -14.65
CA PHE A 90 -0.71 -11.18 -14.87
C PHE A 90 0.65 -10.90 -14.27
N TRP A 91 0.86 -11.25 -12.99
CA TRP A 91 2.11 -10.95 -12.30
C TRP A 91 3.26 -11.81 -12.80
N GLN A 92 2.99 -13.05 -13.22
CA GLN A 92 3.97 -13.88 -13.91
C GLN A 92 4.35 -13.30 -15.29
N ALA A 93 3.38 -12.81 -16.05
CA ALA A 93 3.63 -12.15 -17.33
C ALA A 93 4.43 -10.86 -17.16
N ALA A 94 4.18 -10.07 -16.11
CA ALA A 94 4.98 -8.90 -15.78
C ALA A 94 6.45 -9.27 -15.52
N ASP A 95 6.69 -10.34 -14.77
CA ASP A 95 8.05 -10.84 -14.52
C ASP A 95 8.71 -11.45 -15.76
N THR A 96 7.92 -11.98 -16.70
CA THR A 96 8.47 -12.62 -17.92
C THR A 96 8.76 -11.59 -19.01
N TYR A 97 7.80 -10.71 -19.28
CA TYR A 97 7.80 -9.90 -20.50
C TYR A 97 8.11 -8.41 -20.29
N GLU A 98 8.06 -7.88 -19.06
CA GLU A 98 8.45 -6.48 -18.86
C GLU A 98 9.96 -6.32 -19.16
N ARG A 99 10.37 -5.13 -19.61
CA ARG A 99 11.77 -4.85 -19.94
C ARG A 99 12.63 -4.90 -18.70
N ALA A 100 13.88 -5.35 -18.83
CA ALA A 100 14.82 -5.56 -17.72
C ALA A 100 14.94 -4.37 -16.76
N ASN A 101 14.97 -3.15 -17.29
CA ASN A 101 15.14 -1.92 -16.49
C ASN A 101 13.81 -1.22 -16.16
N ALA A 102 12.66 -1.84 -16.48
CA ALA A 102 11.37 -1.27 -16.19
C ALA A 102 10.81 -1.80 -14.86
N LYS A 103 10.00 -0.97 -14.21
CA LYS A 103 9.27 -1.39 -13.02
C LYS A 103 8.15 -2.34 -13.42
N ALA A 104 8.14 -3.54 -12.85
CA ALA A 104 7.06 -4.52 -13.05
C ALA A 104 5.82 -4.11 -12.25
N TYR A 105 6.03 -3.54 -11.06
CA TYR A 105 4.94 -3.01 -10.24
C TYR A 105 5.38 -1.83 -9.37
N ILE A 106 4.38 -1.08 -8.95
CA ILE A 106 4.43 -0.11 -7.87
C ILE A 106 3.65 -0.69 -6.70
N GLU A 107 4.10 -0.41 -5.48
CA GLU A 107 3.41 -0.77 -4.25
C GLU A 107 3.12 0.48 -3.43
N TYR A 108 1.87 0.59 -2.96
CA TYR A 108 1.52 1.45 -1.84
C TYR A 108 1.36 0.59 -0.59
N GLU A 109 2.09 0.94 0.46
CA GLU A 109 1.92 0.37 1.80
C GLU A 109 1.33 1.45 2.70
N ILE A 110 0.13 1.18 3.23
CA ILE A 110 -0.72 2.18 3.86
C ILE A 110 -1.17 1.68 5.22
N ALA A 111 -0.84 2.41 6.30
CA ALA A 111 -1.40 2.11 7.63
C ALA A 111 -2.90 2.45 7.69
N LEU A 112 -3.65 1.63 8.40
CA LEU A 112 -5.10 1.77 8.56
C LEU A 112 -5.44 2.00 10.04
N PRO A 113 -6.56 2.69 10.34
CA PRO A 113 -6.97 2.93 11.73
C PRO A 113 -7.31 1.64 12.48
N ASN A 114 -6.76 1.50 13.68
CA ASN A 114 -7.13 0.42 14.60
C ASN A 114 -8.58 0.51 15.06
N GLU A 115 -9.09 1.74 15.12
CA GLU A 115 -10.44 2.07 15.57
C GLU A 115 -11.54 1.60 14.59
N PHE A 116 -11.16 1.33 13.34
CA PHE A 116 -12.10 0.91 12.31
C PHE A 116 -12.31 -0.60 12.34
N THR A 117 -13.53 -1.01 11.99
CA THR A 117 -13.80 -2.43 11.71
C THR A 117 -13.11 -2.87 10.41
N PRO A 118 -12.92 -4.18 10.17
CA PRO A 118 -12.39 -4.68 8.90
C PRO A 118 -13.17 -4.16 7.67
N GLU A 119 -14.50 -4.08 7.77
CA GLU A 119 -15.38 -3.56 6.70
C GLU A 119 -15.15 -2.07 6.45
N GLN A 120 -14.98 -1.28 7.51
CA GLN A 120 -14.67 0.15 7.39
C GLN A 120 -13.29 0.38 6.78
N ARG A 121 -12.28 -0.43 7.16
CA ARG A 121 -10.95 -0.40 6.56
C ARG A 121 -10.98 -0.77 5.07
N LYS A 122 -11.74 -1.81 4.71
CA LYS A 122 -11.96 -2.19 3.31
C LYS A 122 -12.59 -1.05 2.52
N THR A 123 -13.69 -0.49 3.01
CA THR A 123 -14.40 0.63 2.34
C THR A 123 -13.49 1.85 2.19
N LEU A 124 -12.70 2.20 3.23
CA LEU A 124 -11.74 3.29 3.18
C LEU A 124 -10.72 3.11 2.03
N ILE A 125 -10.17 1.92 1.90
CA ILE A 125 -9.19 1.61 0.85
C ILE A 125 -9.83 1.59 -0.54
N GLU A 126 -10.98 0.93 -0.69
CA GLU A 126 -11.66 0.82 -2.00
C GLU A 126 -12.08 2.18 -2.53
N THR A 127 -12.65 3.04 -1.70
CA THR A 127 -13.06 4.39 -2.12
C THR A 127 -11.85 5.28 -2.48
N PHE A 128 -10.71 5.10 -1.83
CA PHE A 128 -9.47 5.77 -2.23
C PHE A 128 -8.95 5.25 -3.58
N PHE A 129 -8.95 3.92 -3.79
CA PHE A 129 -8.49 3.34 -5.05
C PHE A 129 -9.42 3.65 -6.21
N ASP A 130 -10.73 3.66 -5.99
CA ASP A 130 -11.72 4.05 -6.99
C ASP A 130 -11.49 5.50 -7.48
N LYS A 131 -10.94 6.35 -6.64
CA LYS A 131 -10.63 7.74 -6.99
C LYS A 131 -9.25 7.93 -7.64
N HIS A 132 -8.24 7.14 -7.27
CA HIS A 132 -6.84 7.42 -7.63
C HIS A 132 -6.17 6.34 -8.49
N ILE A 133 -6.67 5.10 -8.48
CA ILE A 133 -6.06 3.95 -9.17
C ILE A 133 -6.94 3.48 -10.34
N VAL A 134 -8.22 3.28 -10.08
CA VAL A 134 -9.17 2.76 -11.08
C VAL A 134 -9.32 3.68 -12.30
N PRO A 135 -9.38 5.01 -12.18
CA PRO A 135 -9.52 5.89 -13.35
C PRO A 135 -8.37 5.77 -14.35
N GLN A 136 -7.19 5.38 -13.88
CA GLN A 136 -6.03 5.13 -14.74
C GLN A 136 -6.06 3.73 -15.38
N GLN A 137 -7.04 2.90 -15.05
CA GLN A 137 -7.16 1.51 -15.51
C GLN A 137 -5.89 0.69 -15.21
N TYR A 138 -5.22 0.96 -14.08
CA TYR A 138 -4.08 0.18 -13.65
C TYR A 138 -4.53 -1.22 -13.21
N PRO A 139 -4.02 -2.30 -13.83
CA PRO A 139 -4.16 -3.64 -13.26
C PRO A 139 -3.55 -3.69 -11.87
N HIS A 140 -4.36 -4.09 -10.88
CA HIS A 140 -3.94 -4.05 -9.49
C HIS A 140 -4.51 -5.20 -8.67
N SER A 141 -3.81 -5.52 -7.58
CA SER A 141 -4.21 -6.45 -6.53
C SER A 141 -3.91 -5.81 -5.18
N TYR A 142 -4.71 -6.07 -4.15
CA TYR A 142 -4.39 -5.57 -2.81
C TYR A 142 -4.78 -6.58 -1.73
N ALA A 143 -4.15 -6.46 -0.57
CA ALA A 143 -4.51 -7.20 0.62
C ALA A 143 -4.46 -6.29 1.85
N ILE A 144 -5.38 -6.51 2.78
CA ILE A 144 -5.38 -5.89 4.10
C ILE A 144 -4.92 -6.93 5.12
N HIS A 145 -3.81 -6.64 5.77
CA HIS A 145 -3.23 -7.43 6.82
C HIS A 145 -3.39 -6.73 8.16
N ASN A 146 -3.53 -7.51 9.21
CA ASN A 146 -3.50 -7.01 10.57
C ASN A 146 -2.48 -7.81 11.38
N VAL A 147 -1.42 -7.15 11.81
CA VAL A 147 -0.31 -7.76 12.56
C VAL A 147 -0.29 -7.20 13.97
N LYS A 148 -0.14 -8.05 14.97
CA LYS A 148 0.09 -7.58 16.34
C LYS A 148 1.51 -7.07 16.53
N SER A 149 1.63 -5.84 17.00
CA SER A 149 2.91 -5.26 17.39
C SER A 149 3.60 -6.10 18.45
N ARG A 150 4.85 -6.48 18.23
CA ARG A 150 5.64 -7.22 19.22
C ARG A 150 5.97 -6.40 20.46
N ILE A 151 5.96 -5.07 20.34
CA ILE A 151 6.33 -4.15 21.43
C ILE A 151 5.10 -3.78 22.25
N SER A 152 3.98 -3.44 21.59
CA SER A 152 2.79 -2.93 22.25
C SER A 152 1.68 -3.95 22.40
N GLY A 153 1.71 -5.04 21.64
CA GLY A 153 0.61 -6.02 21.55
C GLY A 153 -0.61 -5.50 20.79
N GLU A 154 -0.58 -4.26 20.32
CA GLU A 154 -1.70 -3.63 19.58
C GLU A 154 -1.73 -4.10 18.13
N ASP A 155 -2.92 -4.06 17.56
CA ASP A 155 -3.13 -4.34 16.15
C ASP A 155 -2.49 -3.24 15.28
N GLN A 156 -1.93 -3.64 14.15
CA GLN A 156 -1.33 -2.78 13.15
C GLN A 156 -1.90 -3.12 11.76
N PRO A 157 -3.16 -2.78 11.51
CA PRO A 157 -3.75 -3.04 10.21
C PRO A 157 -3.10 -2.16 9.14
N HIS A 158 -2.80 -2.78 8.01
CA HIS A 158 -2.18 -2.08 6.87
C HIS A 158 -2.59 -2.73 5.55
N CYS A 159 -2.59 -1.92 4.50
CA CYS A 159 -2.89 -2.36 3.15
C CYS A 159 -1.61 -2.41 2.31
N HIS A 160 -1.45 -3.49 1.55
CA HIS A 160 -0.53 -3.61 0.44
C HIS A 160 -1.30 -3.54 -0.86
N LEU A 161 -1.17 -2.45 -1.61
CA LEU A 161 -1.66 -2.34 -2.97
C LEU A 161 -0.50 -2.49 -3.93
N MET A 162 -0.53 -3.47 -4.82
CA MET A 162 0.39 -3.54 -5.94
C MET A 162 -0.32 -3.33 -7.26
N PHE A 163 0.28 -2.53 -8.15
CA PHE A 163 -0.31 -2.22 -9.45
C PHE A 163 0.75 -2.00 -10.54
N SER A 164 0.34 -2.26 -11.78
CA SER A 164 1.18 -2.00 -12.95
C SER A 164 0.87 -0.64 -13.54
N LEU A 165 1.91 0.09 -13.95
CA LEU A 165 1.75 1.35 -14.69
C LEU A 165 1.30 1.15 -16.14
N LYS A 166 1.28 -0.08 -16.65
CA LYS A 166 0.70 -0.40 -17.96
C LYS A 166 -0.81 -0.49 -17.82
N ALA A 167 -1.49 0.55 -18.30
CA ALA A 167 -2.95 0.65 -18.20
C ALA A 167 -3.65 -0.38 -19.09
N ASN A 168 -4.75 -0.93 -18.61
CA ASN A 168 -5.64 -1.73 -19.43
C ASN A 168 -6.50 -0.80 -20.30
N ASP A 169 -6.17 -0.70 -21.57
CA ASP A 169 -6.84 0.14 -22.56
C ASP A 169 -7.98 -0.58 -23.30
N GLY A 170 -8.34 -1.79 -22.86
CA GLY A 170 -9.39 -2.61 -23.46
C GLY A 170 -9.03 -3.28 -24.79
N ILE A 171 -7.82 -3.05 -25.32
CA ILE A 171 -7.38 -3.71 -26.55
C ILE A 171 -6.93 -5.14 -26.23
N GLU A 172 -7.50 -6.11 -26.94
CA GLU A 172 -7.10 -7.51 -26.80
C GLU A 172 -5.65 -7.72 -27.23
N ARG A 173 -4.85 -8.32 -26.37
CA ARG A 173 -3.44 -8.63 -26.59
C ARG A 173 -3.08 -9.97 -25.93
N THR A 174 -2.10 -10.64 -26.48
CA THR A 174 -1.42 -11.69 -25.73
C THR A 174 -0.61 -11.10 -24.58
N ALA A 175 -0.27 -11.91 -23.57
CA ALA A 175 0.56 -11.48 -22.45
C ALA A 175 1.89 -10.83 -22.91
N GLU A 176 2.60 -11.49 -23.85
CA GLU A 176 3.84 -10.94 -24.41
C GLU A 176 3.62 -9.58 -25.08
N GLN A 177 2.56 -9.47 -25.92
CA GLN A 177 2.29 -8.23 -26.61
C GLN A 177 1.94 -7.09 -25.64
N TYR A 178 1.17 -7.36 -24.59
CA TYR A 178 0.77 -6.36 -23.60
C TYR A 178 1.96 -5.63 -22.97
N PHE A 179 3.04 -6.35 -22.69
CA PHE A 179 4.26 -5.79 -22.08
C PHE A 179 5.27 -5.20 -23.09
N LYS A 180 5.03 -5.30 -24.42
CA LYS A 180 5.85 -4.64 -25.44
C LYS A 180 5.79 -3.09 -25.31
N ARG A 181 6.63 -2.42 -26.10
CA ARG A 181 6.61 -0.96 -26.20
C ARG A 181 5.27 -0.50 -26.80
N TYR A 182 4.70 0.53 -26.24
CA TYR A 182 3.50 1.18 -26.80
C TYR A 182 3.80 1.77 -28.17
N ASN A 183 2.88 1.60 -29.12
CA ASN A 183 2.93 2.19 -30.45
C ASN A 183 1.87 3.31 -30.54
N PRO A 184 2.26 4.59 -30.49
CA PRO A 184 1.29 5.69 -30.54
C PRO A 184 0.59 5.86 -31.89
N LYS A 185 1.18 5.32 -32.99
CA LYS A 185 0.58 5.39 -34.35
C LYS A 185 -0.47 4.30 -34.55
N ASP A 186 -0.28 3.16 -33.93
CA ASP A 186 -1.19 2.02 -33.99
C ASP A 186 -1.14 1.24 -32.66
N PRO A 187 -1.97 1.64 -31.67
CA PRO A 187 -1.98 1.00 -30.36
C PRO A 187 -2.24 -0.50 -30.40
N SER A 188 -3.00 -1.00 -31.39
CA SER A 188 -3.32 -2.41 -31.52
C SER A 188 -2.10 -3.28 -31.88
N LYS A 189 -1.09 -2.69 -32.51
CA LYS A 189 0.19 -3.35 -32.86
C LYS A 189 1.26 -3.19 -31.81
N GLY A 190 1.02 -2.36 -30.80
CA GLY A 190 1.94 -2.11 -29.68
C GLY A 190 1.53 -2.81 -28.40
N GLY A 191 2.33 -2.61 -27.37
CA GLY A 191 1.97 -2.98 -25.99
C GLY A 191 1.03 -1.96 -25.34
N ALA A 192 0.54 -2.27 -24.15
CA ALA A 192 -0.27 -1.33 -23.37
C ALA A 192 0.50 -0.05 -23.03
N LYS A 193 -0.22 1.08 -23.02
CA LYS A 193 0.37 2.37 -22.69
C LYS A 193 0.80 2.41 -21.22
N LYS A 194 2.01 2.87 -20.95
CA LYS A 194 2.49 3.12 -19.60
C LYS A 194 2.13 4.55 -19.20
N ILE A 195 1.30 4.70 -18.17
CA ILE A 195 0.95 5.98 -17.56
C ILE A 195 1.87 6.15 -16.35
N GLN A 196 2.63 7.24 -16.31
CA GLN A 196 3.56 7.48 -15.18
C GLN A 196 2.81 8.10 -14.01
N LEU A 197 3.27 7.82 -12.78
CA LEU A 197 2.65 8.39 -11.57
C LEU A 197 2.71 9.92 -11.55
N GLN A 198 3.79 10.50 -12.07
CA GLN A 198 3.98 11.95 -12.13
C GLN A 198 3.27 12.62 -13.30
N ASP A 199 2.57 11.88 -14.19
CA ASP A 199 1.83 12.48 -15.29
C ASP A 199 0.77 13.45 -14.74
N GLY A 200 0.83 14.72 -15.17
CA GLY A 200 0.02 15.81 -14.61
C GLY A 200 0.64 16.55 -13.42
N HIS A 201 1.83 16.16 -12.97
CA HIS A 201 2.60 16.81 -11.92
C HIS A 201 3.95 17.30 -12.45
N ALA A 202 4.59 18.28 -11.76
CA ALA A 202 5.87 18.82 -12.18
C ALA A 202 6.97 17.73 -12.21
N ASP A 203 6.97 16.86 -11.20
CA ASP A 203 7.90 15.74 -11.05
C ASP A 203 7.36 14.66 -10.11
N TYR A 204 8.16 13.62 -9.90
CA TYR A 204 7.78 12.51 -9.02
C TYR A 204 7.68 12.93 -7.54
N SER A 205 8.51 13.86 -7.07
CA SER A 205 8.45 14.35 -5.69
C SER A 205 7.15 15.12 -5.43
N THR A 206 6.75 15.98 -6.38
CA THR A 206 5.47 16.69 -6.34
C THR A 206 4.28 15.73 -6.33
N PHE A 207 4.34 14.67 -7.15
CA PHE A 207 3.32 13.62 -7.10
C PHE A 207 3.26 12.93 -5.73
N LEU A 208 4.41 12.61 -5.11
CA LEU A 208 4.44 11.95 -3.80
C LEU A 208 3.80 12.82 -2.71
N ILE A 209 4.09 14.11 -2.70
CA ILE A 209 3.46 15.08 -1.78
C ILE A 209 1.95 15.10 -2.02
N TYR A 210 1.53 15.21 -3.28
CA TYR A 210 0.13 15.23 -3.67
C TYR A 210 -0.62 13.98 -3.19
N ILE A 211 -0.15 12.78 -3.52
CA ILE A 211 -0.89 11.54 -3.21
C ILE A 211 -0.96 11.29 -1.69
N ARG A 212 0.10 11.64 -0.95
CA ARG A 212 0.11 11.58 0.51
C ARG A 212 -0.90 12.54 1.13
N LYS A 213 -1.02 13.75 0.57
CA LYS A 213 -2.04 14.72 1.03
C LYS A 213 -3.45 14.28 0.68
N GLN A 214 -3.66 13.64 -0.47
CA GLN A 214 -4.95 13.03 -0.81
C GLN A 214 -5.32 11.91 0.18
N TRP A 215 -4.36 11.07 0.57
CA TRP A 215 -4.60 10.04 1.58
C TRP A 215 -4.90 10.66 2.95
N GLU A 216 -4.13 11.65 3.40
CA GLU A 216 -4.40 12.37 4.66
C GLU A 216 -5.83 12.91 4.71
N ASN A 217 -6.25 13.63 3.67
CA ASN A 217 -7.59 14.20 3.62
C ASN A 217 -8.66 13.09 3.65
N HIS A 218 -8.50 12.05 2.84
CA HIS A 218 -9.43 10.92 2.76
C HIS A 218 -9.56 10.18 4.09
N LEU A 219 -8.44 9.95 4.77
CA LEU A 219 -8.41 9.31 6.08
C LEU A 219 -9.05 10.20 7.15
N ASN A 220 -8.76 11.50 7.15
CA ASN A 220 -9.33 12.45 8.11
C ASN A 220 -10.85 12.61 7.94
N ASP A 221 -11.35 12.57 6.71
CA ASP A 221 -12.79 12.57 6.43
C ASP A 221 -13.47 11.33 7.03
N ALA A 222 -12.86 10.15 6.85
CA ALA A 222 -13.37 8.92 7.42
C ALA A 222 -13.27 8.89 8.96
N LEU A 223 -12.18 9.39 9.54
CA LEU A 223 -12.03 9.52 11.01
C LEU A 223 -13.11 10.45 11.58
N ALA A 224 -13.36 11.60 10.93
CA ALA A 224 -14.41 12.51 11.35
C ALA A 224 -15.81 11.88 11.33
N GLN A 225 -16.04 10.96 10.39
CA GLN A 225 -17.31 10.24 10.27
C GLN A 225 -17.48 9.12 11.30
N HIS A 226 -16.43 8.32 11.54
CA HIS A 226 -16.53 7.08 12.31
C HIS A 226 -15.94 7.15 13.72
N CYS A 227 -14.89 7.95 13.93
CA CYS A 227 -14.17 8.07 15.19
C CYS A 227 -13.65 9.51 15.38
N PRO A 228 -14.54 10.51 15.54
CA PRO A 228 -14.16 11.94 15.47
C PRO A 228 -13.23 12.38 16.60
N THR A 229 -13.27 11.71 17.74
CA THR A 229 -12.48 12.08 18.93
C THR A 229 -11.85 10.87 19.57
N VAL A 230 -10.73 11.12 20.27
CA VAL A 230 -10.06 10.15 21.13
C VAL A 230 -9.94 10.75 22.52
N THR A 231 -10.28 9.97 23.54
CA THR A 231 -10.16 10.35 24.95
C THR A 231 -9.05 9.53 25.62
N TYR A 232 -8.17 10.21 26.33
CA TYR A 232 -7.12 9.59 27.14
C TYR A 232 -7.01 10.26 28.49
N THR A 233 -6.50 9.51 29.48
CA THR A 233 -6.31 10.00 30.84
C THR A 233 -4.87 10.45 31.03
N LEU A 234 -4.66 11.71 31.40
CA LEU A 234 -3.37 12.27 31.77
C LEU A 234 -3.49 12.87 33.18
N ASP A 235 -2.62 12.44 34.09
CA ASP A 235 -2.61 12.89 35.50
C ASP A 235 -3.99 12.80 36.20
N GLY A 236 -4.76 11.75 35.86
CA GLY A 236 -6.08 11.51 36.44
C GLY A 236 -7.21 12.35 35.83
N GLN A 237 -6.93 13.12 34.80
CA GLN A 237 -7.92 13.89 34.03
C GLN A 237 -8.13 13.31 32.65
N ASP A 238 -9.38 13.18 32.24
CA ASP A 238 -9.73 12.75 30.89
C ASP A 238 -9.62 13.94 29.91
N ILE A 239 -8.77 13.76 28.90
CA ILE A 239 -8.55 14.72 27.83
C ILE A 239 -9.12 14.15 26.54
N THR A 240 -10.04 14.86 25.93
CA THR A 240 -10.62 14.51 24.62
C THR A 240 -10.05 15.41 23.54
N ILE A 241 -9.49 14.80 22.50
CA ILE A 241 -8.94 15.52 21.34
C ILE A 241 -9.58 15.03 20.05
N LYS A 242 -9.45 15.81 18.99
CA LYS A 242 -9.85 15.41 17.64
C LYS A 242 -8.94 14.27 17.15
N ASN A 243 -9.55 13.21 16.63
CA ASN A 243 -8.82 12.11 16.00
C ASN A 243 -8.51 12.51 14.55
N GLN A 244 -7.25 12.84 14.28
CA GLN A 244 -6.79 13.23 12.95
C GLN A 244 -5.31 12.89 12.76
N VAL A 245 -4.91 12.75 11.51
CA VAL A 245 -3.52 12.48 11.11
C VAL A 245 -2.97 13.62 10.26
N SER A 246 -1.63 13.70 10.12
CA SER A 246 -0.96 14.64 9.21
C SER A 246 0.15 13.93 8.44
N ALA A 247 0.30 14.29 7.18
CA ALA A 247 1.40 13.87 6.31
C ALA A 247 2.68 14.71 6.52
N ASP A 248 2.62 15.82 7.26
CA ASP A 248 3.71 16.79 7.39
C ASP A 248 4.99 16.23 8.03
N SER A 249 4.90 15.09 8.75
CA SER A 249 6.06 14.42 9.32
C SER A 249 7.03 13.82 8.28
N TYR A 250 6.64 13.79 7.01
CA TYR A 250 7.46 13.28 5.90
C TYR A 250 8.19 14.37 5.11
N GLU A 251 7.97 15.65 5.44
CA GLU A 251 8.57 16.80 4.75
C GLU A 251 9.87 17.32 5.41
N LYS A 252 10.39 16.60 6.41
CA LYS A 252 11.62 16.98 7.15
C LYS A 252 12.78 16.04 6.85
#